data_26c4a4c76f11c58dd9b7463457e60746
#
_entry.id   26c4a4c76f11c58dd9b7463457e60746
#
_cell.length_a   1.000
_cell.length_b   1.000
_cell.length_c   1.000
_cell.angle_alpha   90.00
_cell.angle_beta   90.00
_cell.angle_gamma   90.00
#
_symmetry.space_group_name_H-M   'P 1'
#
loop_
_entity.id
_entity.type
_entity.pdbx_description
1 polymer ?
#
loop_
_entity_poly.entity_id
_entity_poly.type
_entity_poly.pdbx_seq_one_letter_code
_entity_poly.pdbx_strand_id
1 'polypeptide(L)'
;RLCEEVKNFINRDGILVVDGQDILNFGRQSMPTHTPGHRLNSGPFGMMGVGLPFGIGAKVACPDKQVIVVHGDGSFGLNAMELDTAVRHKIPIIVIISLNGGWTADPEREKIGRDLGYTRFDKMAEALGCYGEFVEKPDDIRPALERAQKKVNEGMVALLNVKTDDTASATTVRFSAYRT
;
A
#
# COMPACT_ATOMS: atom_id res chain seq x y z
N ARG A 1 -1.17 -13.18 4.49
CA ARG A 1 -2.09 -13.40 3.38
C ARG A 1 -2.06 -12.24 2.39
N LEU A 2 -2.25 -10.96 2.79
CA LEU A 2 -2.31 -9.81 1.87
C LEU A 2 -1.13 -9.80 0.88
N CYS A 3 0.10 -9.84 1.37
CA CYS A 3 1.30 -9.82 0.50
C CYS A 3 1.33 -10.98 -0.49
N GLU A 4 0.84 -12.16 -0.10
CA GLU A 4 0.78 -13.33 -0.99
C GLU A 4 -0.24 -13.13 -2.13
N GLU A 5 -1.40 -12.54 -1.82
CA GLU A 5 -2.38 -12.21 -2.86
C GLU A 5 -1.86 -11.16 -3.82
N VAL A 6 -1.20 -10.11 -3.32
CA VAL A 6 -0.58 -9.06 -4.16
C VAL A 6 0.52 -9.66 -5.04
N LYS A 7 1.40 -10.50 -4.48
CA LYS A 7 2.47 -11.21 -5.20
C LYS A 7 1.93 -12.02 -6.38
N ASN A 8 0.85 -12.77 -6.15
CA ASN A 8 0.25 -13.64 -7.15
C ASN A 8 -0.66 -12.90 -8.14
N PHE A 9 -0.90 -11.62 -7.89
CA PHE A 9 -1.77 -10.77 -8.72
C PHE A 9 -1.00 -9.80 -9.61
N ILE A 10 0.09 -9.23 -9.11
CA ILE A 10 0.86 -8.25 -9.86
C ILE A 10 1.48 -8.86 -11.12
N ASN A 11 1.43 -8.15 -12.23
CA ASN A 11 2.10 -8.54 -13.45
C ASN A 11 3.63 -8.64 -13.24
N ARG A 12 4.29 -9.53 -13.96
CA ARG A 12 5.76 -9.69 -13.85
C ARG A 12 6.53 -8.41 -14.16
N ASP A 13 5.98 -7.55 -15.01
CA ASP A 13 6.53 -6.24 -15.37
C ASP A 13 5.79 -5.08 -14.70
N GLY A 14 4.93 -5.37 -13.73
CA GLY A 14 4.24 -4.39 -12.91
C GLY A 14 5.19 -3.66 -11.96
N ILE A 15 4.81 -2.46 -11.57
CA ILE A 15 5.56 -1.64 -10.60
C ILE A 15 4.89 -1.73 -9.25
N LEU A 16 5.67 -2.18 -8.25
CA LEU A 16 5.24 -2.31 -6.87
C LEU A 16 5.85 -1.20 -6.03
N VAL A 17 5.01 -0.42 -5.40
CA VAL A 17 5.43 0.57 -4.38
C VAL A 17 4.98 0.08 -3.02
N VAL A 18 5.86 0.06 -2.04
CA VAL A 18 5.52 -0.38 -0.67
C VAL A 18 6.00 0.66 0.33
N ASP A 19 5.08 1.15 1.17
CA ASP A 19 5.35 2.18 2.17
C ASP A 19 4.72 1.83 3.52
N GLY A 20 5.41 2.16 4.59
CA GLY A 20 5.08 1.81 5.96
C GLY A 20 6.25 1.11 6.63
N GLN A 21 6.00 0.44 7.74
CA GLN A 21 7.05 -0.33 8.44
C GLN A 21 6.76 -1.83 8.41
N ASP A 22 5.72 -2.32 9.10
CA ASP A 22 5.39 -3.75 9.11
C ASP A 22 5.06 -4.27 7.72
N ILE A 23 4.18 -3.59 7.01
CA ILE A 23 3.82 -4.00 5.66
C ILE A 23 5.00 -3.94 4.67
N LEU A 24 5.93 -2.97 4.83
CA LEU A 24 7.14 -2.91 4.04
C LEU A 24 8.04 -4.12 4.29
N ASN A 25 8.19 -4.53 5.57
CA ASN A 25 8.99 -5.69 5.94
C ASN A 25 8.35 -7.00 5.48
N PHE A 26 7.04 -7.16 5.63
CA PHE A 26 6.31 -8.30 5.04
C PHE A 26 6.49 -8.34 3.52
N GLY A 27 6.39 -7.18 2.87
CA GLY A 27 6.59 -7.07 1.44
C GLY A 27 8.01 -7.44 0.98
N ARG A 28 9.04 -7.06 1.74
CA ARG A 28 10.43 -7.44 1.47
C ARG A 28 10.65 -8.95 1.54
N GLN A 29 9.95 -9.62 2.45
CA GLN A 29 10.07 -11.06 2.66
C GLN A 29 9.28 -11.90 1.66
N SER A 30 8.16 -11.39 1.15
CA SER A 30 7.19 -12.22 0.41
C SER A 30 6.85 -11.76 -1.01
N MET A 31 7.13 -10.50 -1.37
CA MET A 31 6.82 -9.97 -2.71
C MET A 31 8.11 -9.76 -3.51
N PRO A 32 8.50 -10.68 -4.40
CA PRO A 32 9.69 -10.53 -5.22
C PRO A 32 9.49 -9.46 -6.29
N THR A 33 10.60 -8.91 -6.76
CA THR A 33 10.64 -8.03 -7.93
C THR A 33 11.25 -8.81 -9.10
N HIS A 34 10.56 -8.78 -10.23
CA HIS A 34 10.99 -9.52 -11.42
C HIS A 34 11.71 -8.63 -12.45
N THR A 35 11.48 -7.32 -12.38
CA THR A 35 12.08 -6.35 -13.30
C THR A 35 12.88 -5.32 -12.49
N PRO A 36 14.16 -5.09 -12.82
CA PRO A 36 14.97 -4.06 -12.16
C PRO A 36 14.28 -2.67 -12.20
N GLY A 37 14.32 -1.95 -11.08
CA GLY A 37 13.70 -0.63 -10.94
C GLY A 37 12.17 -0.65 -10.70
N HIS A 38 11.50 -1.80 -10.79
CA HIS A 38 10.06 -1.91 -10.61
C HIS A 38 9.61 -2.13 -9.15
N ARG A 39 10.50 -1.91 -8.19
CA ARG A 39 10.15 -1.86 -6.78
C ARG A 39 10.62 -0.55 -6.16
N LEU A 40 9.67 0.22 -5.63
CA LEU A 40 9.93 1.54 -5.04
C LEU A 40 9.58 1.54 -3.56
N ASN A 41 10.38 2.23 -2.78
CA ASN A 41 10.16 2.57 -1.38
C ASN A 41 11.10 3.72 -0.99
N SER A 42 11.02 4.21 0.26
CA SER A 42 11.87 5.30 0.75
C SER A 42 13.35 4.94 0.92
N GLY A 43 13.74 3.68 0.66
CA GLY A 43 15.12 3.22 0.80
C GLY A 43 15.66 3.38 2.24
N PRO A 44 16.95 3.74 2.38
CA PRO A 44 17.59 3.85 3.70
C PRO A 44 17.13 5.06 4.52
N PHE A 45 16.48 6.05 3.90
CA PHE A 45 15.93 7.20 4.63
C PHE A 45 14.74 6.83 5.52
N GLY A 46 14.03 5.73 5.21
CA GLY A 46 12.93 5.23 6.03
C GLY A 46 11.73 6.18 6.14
N MET A 47 11.62 7.15 5.25
CA MET A 47 10.55 8.13 5.26
C MET A 47 9.22 7.49 4.91
N MET A 48 8.18 7.75 5.67
CA MET A 48 6.81 7.30 5.41
C MET A 48 5.99 8.39 4.69
N GLY A 49 4.93 7.98 4.00
CA GLY A 49 4.07 8.88 3.22
C GLY A 49 4.50 9.02 1.76
N VAL A 50 5.60 8.40 1.34
CA VAL A 50 6.10 8.50 -0.04
C VAL A 50 5.39 7.57 -1.03
N GLY A 51 4.68 6.56 -0.54
CA GLY A 51 4.17 5.48 -1.38
C GLY A 51 3.20 5.96 -2.45
N LEU A 52 2.18 6.70 -2.08
CA LEU A 52 1.19 7.20 -3.05
C LEU A 52 1.82 8.19 -4.05
N PRO A 53 2.61 9.21 -3.65
CA PRO A 53 3.35 10.06 -4.59
C PRO A 53 4.26 9.27 -5.54
N PHE A 54 4.96 8.25 -5.04
CA PHE A 54 5.81 7.40 -5.89
C PHE A 54 4.99 6.57 -6.87
N GLY A 55 3.82 6.05 -6.45
CA GLY A 55 2.92 5.33 -7.34
C GLY A 55 2.40 6.21 -8.47
N ILE A 56 2.01 7.45 -8.17
CA ILE A 56 1.60 8.45 -9.15
C ILE A 56 2.74 8.73 -10.13
N GLY A 57 3.95 9.02 -9.61
CA GLY A 57 5.13 9.27 -10.44
C GLY A 57 5.49 8.07 -11.32
N ALA A 58 5.42 6.85 -10.78
CA ALA A 58 5.67 5.63 -11.53
C ALA A 58 4.67 5.43 -12.67
N LYS A 59 3.38 5.71 -12.43
CA LYS A 59 2.36 5.60 -13.48
C LYS A 59 2.50 6.65 -14.57
N VAL A 60 2.89 7.86 -14.20
CA VAL A 60 3.21 8.92 -15.17
C VAL A 60 4.42 8.55 -16.04
N ALA A 61 5.46 8.01 -15.41
CA ALA A 61 6.68 7.59 -16.12
C ALA A 61 6.47 6.35 -17.00
N CYS A 62 5.58 5.44 -16.57
CA CYS A 62 5.33 4.16 -17.22
C CYS A 62 3.81 3.94 -17.38
N PRO A 63 3.14 4.68 -18.29
CA PRO A 63 1.66 4.70 -18.37
C PRO A 63 1.04 3.34 -18.72
N ASP A 64 1.76 2.49 -19.43
CA ASP A 64 1.28 1.16 -19.84
C ASP A 64 1.46 0.08 -18.78
N LYS A 65 2.16 0.38 -17.68
CA LYS A 65 2.42 -0.60 -16.64
C LYS A 65 1.32 -0.63 -15.58
N GLN A 66 1.06 -1.83 -15.05
CA GLN A 66 0.31 -1.96 -13.81
C GLN A 66 1.12 -1.34 -12.67
N VAL A 67 0.51 -0.45 -11.89
CA VAL A 67 1.12 0.12 -10.70
C VAL A 67 0.26 -0.22 -9.49
N ILE A 68 0.86 -0.88 -8.52
CA ILE A 68 0.24 -1.24 -7.24
C ILE A 68 1.03 -0.56 -6.12
N VAL A 69 0.31 0.20 -5.29
CA VAL A 69 0.86 0.84 -4.10
C VAL A 69 0.31 0.15 -2.87
N VAL A 70 1.16 -0.34 -1.98
CA VAL A 70 0.77 -0.96 -0.71
C VAL A 70 1.26 -0.09 0.43
N HIS A 71 0.34 0.37 1.24
CA HIS A 71 0.59 1.23 2.40
C HIS A 71 0.23 0.54 3.72
N GLY A 72 0.90 0.92 4.81
CA GLY A 72 0.30 0.89 6.13
C GLY A 72 -0.69 2.06 6.29
N ASP A 73 -1.66 1.94 7.20
CA ASP A 73 -2.64 2.99 7.47
C ASP A 73 -2.00 4.30 7.93
N GLY A 74 -1.02 4.24 8.82
CA GLY A 74 -0.29 5.41 9.28
C GLY A 74 0.50 6.09 8.16
N SER A 75 1.21 5.33 7.32
CA SER A 75 1.97 5.91 6.21
C SER A 75 1.07 6.52 5.14
N PHE A 76 -0.08 5.89 4.88
CA PHE A 76 -1.07 6.41 3.95
C PHE A 76 -1.65 7.75 4.44
N GLY A 77 -1.99 7.84 5.73
CA GLY A 77 -2.57 9.06 6.32
C GLY A 77 -1.71 10.32 6.15
N LEU A 78 -0.39 10.18 5.95
CA LEU A 78 0.52 11.31 5.79
C LEU A 78 0.31 12.07 4.46
N ASN A 79 -0.05 11.37 3.38
CA ASN A 79 -0.24 11.97 2.05
C ASN A 79 -1.51 11.43 1.34
N ALA A 80 -2.53 11.07 2.10
CA ALA A 80 -3.77 10.49 1.58
C ALA A 80 -4.47 11.38 0.53
N MET A 81 -4.34 12.71 0.65
CA MET A 81 -4.93 13.67 -0.29
C MET A 81 -4.32 13.62 -1.69
N GLU A 82 -3.20 12.94 -1.89
CA GLU A 82 -2.68 12.70 -3.24
C GLU A 82 -3.57 11.76 -4.08
N LEU A 83 -4.59 11.12 -3.47
CA LEU A 83 -5.66 10.49 -4.25
C LEU A 83 -6.40 11.50 -5.14
N ASP A 84 -6.67 12.70 -4.62
CA ASP A 84 -7.26 13.77 -5.41
C ASP A 84 -6.37 14.17 -6.59
N THR A 85 -5.04 14.23 -6.37
CA THR A 85 -4.08 14.46 -7.45
C THR A 85 -4.18 13.37 -8.52
N ALA A 86 -4.22 12.10 -8.13
CA ALA A 86 -4.33 10.98 -9.07
C ALA A 86 -5.66 11.03 -9.87
N VAL A 87 -6.76 11.37 -9.21
CA VAL A 87 -8.09 11.50 -9.86
C VAL A 87 -8.12 12.66 -10.83
N ARG A 88 -7.72 13.85 -10.40
CA ARG A 88 -7.72 15.07 -11.25
C ARG A 88 -6.85 14.92 -12.51
N HIS A 89 -5.74 14.20 -12.39
CA HIS A 89 -4.82 13.97 -13.49
C HIS A 89 -5.06 12.66 -14.25
N LYS A 90 -6.13 11.92 -13.91
CA LYS A 90 -6.51 10.65 -14.55
C LYS A 90 -5.36 9.64 -14.57
N ILE A 91 -4.76 9.41 -13.41
CA ILE A 91 -3.64 8.51 -13.21
C ILE A 91 -4.15 7.22 -12.52
N PRO A 92 -4.63 6.22 -13.27
CA PRO A 92 -5.27 5.03 -12.73
C PRO A 92 -4.24 4.08 -12.11
N ILE A 93 -4.30 3.91 -10.80
CA ILE A 93 -3.45 3.02 -10.00
C ILE A 93 -4.29 2.24 -9.00
N ILE A 94 -3.77 1.11 -8.51
CA ILE A 94 -4.34 0.39 -7.37
C ILE A 94 -3.59 0.80 -6.11
N VAL A 95 -4.33 1.27 -5.12
CA VAL A 95 -3.82 1.59 -3.77
C VAL A 95 -4.41 0.59 -2.78
N ILE A 96 -3.57 -0.03 -1.97
CA ILE A 96 -3.97 -1.04 -0.98
C ILE A 96 -3.49 -0.57 0.38
N ILE A 97 -4.41 -0.45 1.32
CA ILE A 97 -4.09 -0.12 2.70
C ILE A 97 -4.09 -1.39 3.53
N SER A 98 -2.96 -1.71 4.15
CA SER A 98 -2.87 -2.69 5.23
C SER A 98 -3.34 -2.01 6.51
N LEU A 99 -4.64 -2.13 6.79
CA LEU A 99 -5.32 -1.44 7.88
C LEU A 99 -5.22 -2.28 9.15
N ASN A 100 -4.18 -2.07 9.93
CA ASN A 100 -3.98 -2.74 11.22
C ASN A 100 -4.31 -1.84 12.43
N GLY A 101 -4.77 -0.62 12.21
CA GLY A 101 -5.29 0.28 13.23
C GLY A 101 -4.24 1.12 13.93
N GLY A 102 -2.99 1.21 13.43
CA GLY A 102 -2.01 2.09 14.04
C GLY A 102 -0.54 1.83 13.72
N TRP A 103 0.33 2.43 14.51
CA TRP A 103 1.79 2.29 14.44
C TRP A 103 2.25 1.01 15.15
N THR A 104 1.80 -0.15 14.66
CA THR A 104 1.91 -1.46 15.33
C THR A 104 3.34 -1.98 15.45
N ALA A 105 4.27 -1.47 14.64
CA ALA A 105 5.70 -1.74 14.78
C ALA A 105 6.32 -1.15 16.06
N ASP A 106 5.65 -0.19 16.71
CA ASP A 106 6.05 0.30 18.03
C ASP A 106 5.59 -0.71 19.10
N PRO A 107 6.52 -1.29 19.87
CA PRO A 107 6.18 -2.28 20.90
C PRO A 107 5.43 -1.70 22.09
N GLU A 108 5.51 -0.39 22.30
CA GLU A 108 4.88 0.32 23.42
C GLU A 108 3.39 0.57 23.12
N ARG A 109 2.54 -0.40 23.49
CA ARG A 109 1.11 -0.39 23.13
C ARG A 109 0.32 0.79 23.70
N GLU A 110 0.71 1.31 24.85
CA GLU A 110 0.04 2.42 25.54
C GLU A 110 0.53 3.80 25.12
N LYS A 111 1.48 3.87 24.19
CA LYS A 111 2.03 5.12 23.72
C LYS A 111 0.97 5.99 23.05
N ILE A 112 0.89 7.24 23.47
CA ILE A 112 -0.04 8.21 22.92
C ILE A 112 0.18 8.35 21.40
N GLY A 113 -0.91 8.25 20.63
CA GLY A 113 -0.87 8.36 19.18
C GLY A 113 -0.42 7.10 18.43
N ARG A 114 -0.16 5.97 19.13
CA ARG A 114 0.14 4.71 18.50
C ARG A 114 -1.08 4.12 17.78
N ASP A 115 -2.22 4.15 18.44
CA ASP A 115 -3.46 3.63 17.88
C ASP A 115 -4.16 4.71 17.05
N LEU A 116 -4.47 4.38 15.80
CA LEU A 116 -5.12 5.25 14.83
C LEU A 116 -6.57 4.84 14.58
N GLY A 117 -6.98 3.67 15.06
CA GLY A 117 -8.28 3.07 14.78
C GLY A 117 -8.41 2.56 13.35
N TYR A 118 -9.58 2.06 13.02
CA TYR A 118 -9.88 1.46 11.72
C TYR A 118 -10.58 2.47 10.81
N THR A 119 -9.82 3.46 10.35
CA THR A 119 -10.33 4.53 9.48
C THR A 119 -10.87 3.98 8.17
N ARG A 120 -12.04 4.46 7.75
CA ARG A 120 -12.70 4.08 6.51
C ARG A 120 -12.10 4.88 5.32
N PHE A 121 -10.86 4.57 4.98
CA PHE A 121 -10.17 5.17 3.84
C PHE A 121 -10.84 4.86 2.49
N ASP A 122 -11.56 3.74 2.40
CA ASP A 122 -12.41 3.41 1.26
C ASP A 122 -13.49 4.48 1.03
N LYS A 123 -14.15 4.94 2.09
CA LYS A 123 -15.17 6.01 1.98
C LYS A 123 -14.57 7.37 1.66
N MET A 124 -13.39 7.66 2.19
CA MET A 124 -12.66 8.86 1.80
C MET A 124 -12.29 8.81 0.31
N ALA A 125 -11.80 7.68 -0.17
CA ALA A 125 -11.45 7.50 -1.58
C ALA A 125 -12.68 7.68 -2.49
N GLU A 126 -13.84 7.11 -2.13
CA GLU A 126 -15.10 7.33 -2.85
C GLU A 126 -15.48 8.81 -2.93
N ALA A 127 -15.33 9.55 -1.82
CA ALA A 127 -15.63 10.98 -1.76
C ALA A 127 -14.71 11.82 -2.67
N LEU A 128 -13.48 11.34 -2.94
CA LEU A 128 -12.52 11.95 -3.87
C LEU A 128 -12.69 11.48 -5.32
N GLY A 129 -13.67 10.60 -5.60
CA GLY A 129 -13.95 10.11 -6.94
C GLY A 129 -13.20 8.83 -7.34
N CYS A 130 -12.57 8.15 -6.39
CA CYS A 130 -11.97 6.84 -6.59
C CYS A 130 -13.02 5.71 -6.47
N TYR A 131 -12.67 4.52 -6.96
CA TYR A 131 -13.29 3.30 -6.48
C TYR A 131 -12.75 2.98 -5.08
N GLY A 132 -13.63 2.82 -4.10
CA GLY A 132 -13.29 2.47 -2.72
C GLY A 132 -13.92 1.14 -2.31
N GLU A 133 -13.14 0.23 -1.69
CA GLU A 133 -13.66 -1.03 -1.19
C GLU A 133 -13.01 -1.40 0.14
N PHE A 134 -13.85 -1.78 1.13
CA PHE A 134 -13.39 -2.32 2.40
C PHE A 134 -13.36 -3.84 2.36
N VAL A 135 -12.23 -4.44 2.69
CA VAL A 135 -12.00 -5.88 2.66
C VAL A 135 -11.69 -6.37 4.07
N GLU A 136 -12.56 -7.19 4.63
CA GLU A 136 -12.42 -7.68 6.01
C GLU A 136 -11.94 -9.14 6.07
N LYS A 137 -12.36 -9.98 5.10
CA LYS A 137 -12.04 -11.40 5.11
C LYS A 137 -10.86 -11.69 4.18
N PRO A 138 -9.93 -12.56 4.59
CA PRO A 138 -8.77 -12.92 3.75
C PRO A 138 -9.14 -13.47 2.36
N ASP A 139 -10.24 -14.22 2.25
CA ASP A 139 -10.66 -14.82 0.99
C ASP A 139 -11.28 -13.80 0.01
N ASP A 140 -11.67 -12.63 0.50
CA ASP A 140 -12.21 -11.56 -0.33
C ASP A 140 -11.10 -10.69 -0.97
N ILE A 141 -9.83 -10.84 -0.54
CA ILE A 141 -8.71 -10.02 -1.03
C ILE A 141 -8.51 -10.21 -2.54
N ARG A 142 -8.47 -11.45 -3.02
CA ARG A 142 -8.26 -11.73 -4.44
C ARG A 142 -9.41 -11.20 -5.31
N PRO A 143 -10.68 -11.47 -5.02
CA PRO A 143 -11.80 -10.87 -5.72
C PRO A 143 -11.80 -9.34 -5.72
N ALA A 144 -11.40 -8.71 -4.61
CA ALA A 144 -11.30 -7.25 -4.51
C ALA A 144 -10.20 -6.69 -5.43
N LEU A 145 -9.02 -7.34 -5.49
CA LEU A 145 -7.95 -6.98 -6.42
C LEU A 145 -8.41 -7.03 -7.88
N GLU A 146 -9.19 -8.05 -8.26
CA GLU A 146 -9.74 -8.19 -9.60
C GLU A 146 -10.75 -7.08 -9.94
N ARG A 147 -11.62 -6.71 -8.98
CA ARG A 147 -12.54 -5.58 -9.13
C ARG A 147 -11.79 -4.26 -9.26
N ALA A 148 -10.78 -4.05 -8.41
CA ALA A 148 -9.94 -2.86 -8.47
C ALA A 148 -9.23 -2.73 -9.82
N GLN A 149 -8.65 -3.83 -10.33
CA GLN A 149 -8.00 -3.82 -11.65
C GLN A 149 -8.99 -3.50 -12.78
N LYS A 150 -10.21 -4.03 -12.71
CA LYS A 150 -11.25 -3.67 -13.68
C LYS A 150 -11.52 -2.17 -13.66
N LYS A 151 -11.59 -1.56 -12.47
CA LYS A 151 -11.82 -0.11 -12.33
C LYS A 151 -10.62 0.71 -12.84
N VAL A 152 -9.40 0.25 -12.60
CA VAL A 152 -8.19 0.87 -13.15
C VAL A 152 -8.18 0.80 -14.68
N ASN A 153 -8.61 -0.31 -15.27
CA ASN A 153 -8.75 -0.45 -16.73
C ASN A 153 -9.82 0.46 -17.31
N GLU A 154 -10.82 0.84 -16.50
CA GLU A 154 -11.84 1.85 -16.83
C GLU A 154 -11.34 3.30 -16.66
N GLY A 155 -10.07 3.48 -16.22
CA GLY A 155 -9.43 4.79 -16.03
C GLY A 155 -9.63 5.37 -14.63
N MET A 156 -10.16 4.62 -13.66
CA MET A 156 -10.35 5.08 -12.28
C MET A 156 -9.15 4.75 -11.41
N VAL A 157 -8.92 5.57 -10.39
CA VAL A 157 -8.08 5.20 -9.25
C VAL A 157 -8.87 4.24 -8.35
N ALA A 158 -8.26 3.16 -7.88
CA ALA A 158 -8.91 2.21 -7.00
C ALA A 158 -8.18 2.10 -5.66
N LEU A 159 -8.92 2.14 -4.55
CA LEU A 159 -8.40 1.94 -3.20
C LEU A 159 -9.08 0.76 -2.53
N LEU A 160 -8.26 -0.20 -2.07
CA LEU A 160 -8.69 -1.31 -1.24
C LEU A 160 -8.23 -1.07 0.20
N ASN A 161 -9.17 -0.94 1.12
CA ASN A 161 -8.93 -0.78 2.55
C ASN A 161 -9.03 -2.15 3.23
N VAL A 162 -7.90 -2.84 3.37
CA VAL A 162 -7.84 -4.25 3.79
C VAL A 162 -7.53 -4.34 5.27
N LYS A 163 -8.47 -4.84 6.07
CA LYS A 163 -8.26 -5.08 7.50
C LYS A 163 -7.22 -6.18 7.70
N THR A 164 -6.20 -5.88 8.48
CA THR A 164 -5.11 -6.80 8.80
C THR A 164 -4.94 -6.96 10.31
N ASP A 165 -4.21 -7.98 10.73
CA ASP A 165 -3.95 -8.31 12.12
C ASP A 165 -2.99 -7.29 12.74
N ASP A 166 -3.39 -6.66 13.84
CA ASP A 166 -2.61 -5.67 14.60
C ASP A 166 -1.54 -6.31 15.49
N THR A 167 -1.59 -7.62 15.68
CA THR A 167 -0.61 -8.39 16.46
C THR A 167 0.50 -8.98 15.61
N ALA A 168 0.29 -9.03 14.28
CA ALA A 168 1.27 -9.58 13.35
C ALA A 168 2.44 -8.62 13.18
N SER A 169 3.65 -9.09 13.41
CA SER A 169 4.88 -8.34 13.15
C SER A 169 5.81 -9.11 12.22
N ALA A 170 6.46 -8.38 11.32
CA ALA A 170 7.48 -8.95 10.45
C ALA A 170 8.82 -9.05 11.18
N THR A 171 9.56 -10.13 10.92
CA THR A 171 10.93 -10.23 11.42
C THR A 171 11.77 -9.10 10.82
N THR A 172 12.19 -8.16 11.63
CA THR A 172 13.05 -7.05 11.19
C THR A 172 14.50 -7.38 11.39
N VAL A 173 15.32 -7.21 10.35
CA VAL A 173 16.75 -7.08 10.56
C VAL A 173 16.99 -5.67 11.12
N ARG A 174 17.45 -5.57 12.36
CA ARG A 174 17.75 -4.25 12.96
C ARG A 174 18.82 -3.56 12.13
N PHE A 175 18.67 -2.26 11.89
CA PHE A 175 19.68 -1.43 11.21
C PHE A 175 21.08 -1.56 11.83
N SER A 176 21.14 -1.87 13.13
CA SER A 176 22.38 -2.18 13.84
C SER A 176 23.13 -3.41 13.31
N ALA A 177 22.48 -4.31 12.60
CA ALA A 177 23.13 -5.47 11.98
C ALA A 177 23.99 -5.10 10.75
N TYR A 178 23.85 -3.90 10.23
CA TYR A 178 24.67 -3.37 9.12
C TYR A 178 25.80 -2.45 9.59
N ARG A 179 26.01 -2.32 10.90
CA ARG A 179 27.20 -1.65 11.44
C ARG A 179 28.32 -2.69 11.55
N THR A 180 29.09 -2.83 10.51
CA THR A 180 30.46 -3.37 10.56
C THR A 180 31.43 -2.23 10.73
#